data_bf10af6dde0a3b2b40e5f5c1dc3a4c2f
#
_entry.id   bf10af6dde0a3b2b40e5f5c1dc3a4c2f
#
_cell.length_a   1.000
_cell.length_b   1.000
_cell.length_c   1.000
_cell.angle_alpha   90.00
_cell.angle_beta   90.00
_cell.angle_gamma   90.00
#
_symmetry.space_group_name_H-M   'P 1'
#
loop_
_entity.id
_entity.type
_entity.pdbx_description
1 polymer ?
#
loop_
_entity_poly.entity_id
_entity_poly.type
_entity_poly.pdbx_seq_one_letter_code
_entity_poly.pdbx_strand_id
1 'polypeptide(L)'
;IGSGLVGSEMCIRDRGYSTKQNSIAAFNSPYIEYIITLFMFLAGINFTLLYLLFLKGNFKRLFQNTELHWYLGTVGFFTLFTTVTLIFTSPFSIEESFRKAIFQVVSLQTTTGFISADYMTWVPVLWTLMCIIMLFGACAGSTTGGIKCIRIAIMSRVSKNEFKHIIHPNAILPVRINRQVISSTTKSAVLAFIFLYMAIIFIGWLVLMPVSYTHLRAHETGAYL
;
A
#
# COMPACT_ATOMS: atom_id res chain seq x y z
N ILE A 1 -0.27 15.90 -34.27
CA ILE A 1 -1.42 15.17 -33.68
C ILE A 1 -1.03 13.74 -33.26
N GLY A 2 0.15 13.22 -33.62
CA GLY A 2 0.48 11.79 -33.42
C GLY A 2 1.17 11.40 -32.09
N SER A 3 2.00 12.26 -31.50
CA SER A 3 2.89 11.83 -30.37
C SER A 3 2.24 11.78 -28.99
N GLY A 4 1.23 12.59 -28.75
CA GLY A 4 0.56 12.62 -27.45
C GLY A 4 -0.43 11.46 -27.22
N LEU A 5 -1.11 11.02 -28.29
CA LEU A 5 -2.06 9.90 -28.24
C LEU A 5 -1.35 8.55 -28.08
N VAL A 6 -0.24 8.34 -28.80
CA VAL A 6 0.53 7.09 -28.72
C VAL A 6 1.14 6.90 -27.32
N GLY A 7 1.61 7.99 -26.69
CA GLY A 7 2.14 7.92 -25.33
C GLY A 7 1.05 7.61 -24.29
N SER A 8 -0.15 8.17 -24.42
CA SER A 8 -1.26 7.90 -23.49
C SER A 8 -1.84 6.50 -23.67
N GLU A 9 -1.97 6.01 -24.91
CA GLU A 9 -2.43 4.64 -25.18
C GLU A 9 -1.45 3.58 -24.67
N MET A 10 -0.14 3.82 -24.79
CA MET A 10 0.89 2.95 -24.22
C MET A 10 0.79 2.87 -22.70
N CYS A 11 0.59 4.00 -22.02
CA CYS A 11 0.42 4.02 -20.56
C CYS A 11 -0.85 3.29 -20.10
N ILE A 12 -1.96 3.41 -20.82
CA ILE A 12 -3.22 2.72 -20.51
C ILE A 12 -3.07 1.21 -20.73
N ARG A 13 -2.44 0.81 -21.85
CA ARG A 13 -2.32 -0.59 -22.24
C ARG A 13 -1.39 -1.38 -21.33
N ASP A 14 -0.29 -0.79 -20.90
CA ASP A 14 0.76 -1.52 -20.19
C ASP A 14 0.58 -1.52 -18.66
N ARG A 15 -0.09 -0.52 -18.06
CA ARG A 15 -0.22 -0.38 -16.60
C ARG A 15 -1.55 0.17 -16.11
N GLY A 16 -2.54 0.46 -16.96
CA GLY A 16 -3.83 1.03 -16.55
C GLY A 16 -3.76 2.45 -16.00
N TYR A 17 -2.72 3.21 -16.32
CA TYR A 17 -2.60 4.61 -15.90
C TYR A 17 -3.60 5.53 -16.60
N SER A 18 -3.84 6.70 -16.01
CA SER A 18 -4.75 7.73 -16.53
C SER A 18 -4.31 8.24 -17.92
N THR A 19 -5.30 8.60 -18.74
CA THR A 19 -5.11 9.27 -20.05
C THR A 19 -4.58 10.71 -19.92
N LYS A 20 -4.63 11.29 -18.70
CA LYS A 20 -4.16 12.65 -18.40
C LYS A 20 -2.90 12.61 -17.55
N GLN A 21 -1.95 13.52 -17.79
CA GLN A 21 -0.68 13.62 -17.04
C GLN A 21 -0.91 13.76 -15.52
N ASN A 22 -1.92 14.55 -15.12
CA ASN A 22 -2.26 14.76 -13.71
C ASN A 22 -3.19 13.70 -13.12
N SER A 23 -3.35 12.53 -13.78
CA SER A 23 -4.20 11.44 -13.31
C SER A 23 -5.62 11.91 -12.92
N ILE A 24 -6.11 11.52 -11.74
CA ILE A 24 -7.44 11.88 -11.24
C ILE A 24 -7.51 13.34 -10.78
N ALA A 25 -6.39 13.94 -10.39
CA ALA A 25 -6.33 15.37 -10.05
C ALA A 25 -6.83 16.28 -11.18
N ALA A 26 -6.77 15.83 -12.45
CA ALA A 26 -7.24 16.60 -13.59
C ALA A 26 -8.75 16.84 -13.62
N PHE A 27 -9.55 16.06 -12.89
CA PHE A 27 -11.01 16.17 -12.87
C PHE A 27 -11.54 17.15 -11.82
N ASN A 28 -10.72 17.54 -10.81
CA ASN A 28 -11.08 18.50 -9.75
C ASN A 28 -12.44 18.25 -9.10
N SER A 29 -12.86 17.00 -8.96
CA SER A 29 -14.16 16.62 -8.41
C SER A 29 -14.00 15.74 -7.18
N PRO A 30 -14.41 16.21 -5.98
CA PRO A 30 -14.39 15.42 -4.76
C PRO A 30 -15.18 14.12 -4.86
N TYR A 31 -16.30 14.15 -5.58
CA TYR A 31 -17.17 13.00 -5.80
C TYR A 31 -16.45 11.87 -6.54
N ILE A 32 -15.73 12.20 -7.61
CA ILE A 32 -14.95 11.23 -8.40
C ILE A 32 -13.85 10.61 -7.52
N GLU A 33 -13.16 11.42 -6.72
CA GLU A 33 -12.11 10.93 -5.82
C GLU A 33 -12.65 9.92 -4.81
N TYR A 34 -13.79 10.20 -4.17
CA TYR A 34 -14.41 9.27 -3.21
C TYR A 34 -14.87 7.96 -3.84
N ILE A 35 -15.49 8.02 -5.03
CA ILE A 35 -15.94 6.82 -5.75
C ILE A 35 -14.73 5.94 -6.11
N ILE A 36 -13.70 6.53 -6.69
CA ILE A 36 -12.49 5.78 -7.08
C ILE A 36 -11.82 5.19 -5.83
N THR A 37 -11.72 5.96 -4.74
CA THR A 37 -11.17 5.46 -3.47
C THR A 37 -11.93 4.25 -2.95
N LEU A 38 -13.26 4.29 -3.01
CA LEU A 38 -14.10 3.17 -2.60
C LEU A 38 -13.82 1.91 -3.43
N PHE A 39 -13.75 2.03 -4.75
CA PHE A 39 -13.48 0.87 -5.61
C PHE A 39 -12.04 0.35 -5.44
N MET A 40 -11.04 1.23 -5.30
CA MET A 40 -9.67 0.82 -4.98
C MET A 40 -9.60 0.08 -3.64
N PHE A 41 -10.30 0.60 -2.63
CA PHE A 41 -10.38 -0.03 -1.31
C PHE A 41 -11.02 -1.43 -1.38
N LEU A 42 -12.12 -1.58 -2.11
CA LEU A 42 -12.80 -2.87 -2.33
C LEU A 42 -11.90 -3.86 -3.10
N ALA A 43 -11.15 -3.40 -4.10
CA ALA A 43 -10.19 -4.22 -4.84
C ALA A 43 -9.05 -4.75 -3.96
N GLY A 44 -8.73 -4.08 -2.85
CA GLY A 44 -7.77 -4.53 -1.84
C GLY A 44 -8.30 -5.63 -0.92
N ILE A 45 -9.62 -5.85 -0.87
CA ILE A 45 -10.22 -6.91 -0.06
C ILE A 45 -10.11 -8.26 -0.79
N ASN A 46 -10.04 -9.34 -0.03
CA ASN A 46 -10.04 -10.69 -0.57
C ASN A 46 -11.34 -10.98 -1.34
N PHE A 47 -11.23 -11.37 -2.62
CA PHE A 47 -12.38 -11.65 -3.48
C PHE A 47 -13.30 -12.74 -2.93
N THR A 48 -12.77 -13.75 -2.25
CA THR A 48 -13.59 -14.78 -1.61
C THR A 48 -14.49 -14.19 -0.52
N LEU A 49 -13.99 -13.21 0.23
CA LEU A 49 -14.78 -12.51 1.25
C LEU A 49 -15.85 -11.62 0.62
N LEU A 50 -15.52 -10.91 -0.47
CA LEU A 50 -16.50 -10.12 -1.22
C LEU A 50 -17.59 -11.00 -1.82
N TYR A 51 -17.24 -12.13 -2.40
CA TYR A 51 -18.19 -13.13 -2.92
C TYR A 51 -19.15 -13.61 -1.82
N LEU A 52 -18.63 -13.96 -0.63
CA LEU A 52 -19.45 -14.39 0.51
C LEU A 52 -20.36 -13.26 1.03
N LEU A 53 -19.90 -12.03 0.94
CA LEU A 53 -20.68 -10.86 1.32
C LEU A 53 -21.86 -10.63 0.38
N PHE A 54 -21.59 -10.55 -0.93
CA PHE A 54 -22.62 -10.21 -1.93
C PHE A 54 -23.63 -11.34 -2.18
N LEU A 55 -23.19 -12.61 -2.19
CA LEU A 55 -24.06 -13.73 -2.53
C LEU A 55 -24.68 -14.41 -1.31
N LYS A 56 -24.02 -14.42 -0.15
CA LYS A 56 -24.52 -15.10 1.06
C LYS A 56 -24.94 -14.15 2.17
N GLY A 57 -24.74 -12.83 2.03
CA GLY A 57 -25.13 -11.82 3.02
C GLY A 57 -24.43 -11.98 4.40
N ASN A 58 -23.32 -12.69 4.48
CA ASN A 58 -22.74 -13.15 5.74
C ASN A 58 -21.69 -12.16 6.28
N PHE A 59 -22.14 -10.96 6.69
CA PHE A 59 -21.29 -9.89 7.27
C PHE A 59 -20.46 -10.36 8.46
N LYS A 60 -20.95 -11.29 9.27
CA LYS A 60 -20.27 -11.77 10.47
C LYS A 60 -18.94 -12.47 10.15
N ARG A 61 -18.87 -13.20 9.04
CA ARG A 61 -17.62 -13.86 8.60
C ARG A 61 -16.59 -12.85 8.09
N LEU A 62 -17.05 -11.78 7.46
CA LEU A 62 -16.17 -10.69 7.02
C LEU A 62 -15.42 -10.08 8.21
N PHE A 63 -16.16 -9.69 9.25
CA PHE A 63 -15.59 -9.09 10.45
C PHE A 63 -14.85 -10.07 11.37
N GLN A 64 -14.93 -11.38 11.17
CA GLN A 64 -14.13 -12.36 11.93
C GLN A 64 -12.79 -12.68 11.26
N ASN A 65 -12.54 -12.16 10.06
CA ASN A 65 -11.31 -12.45 9.32
C ASN A 65 -10.16 -11.58 9.83
N THR A 66 -9.11 -12.23 10.34
CA THR A 66 -7.91 -11.55 10.85
C THR A 66 -7.24 -10.70 9.78
N GLU A 67 -7.23 -11.14 8.54
CA GLU A 67 -6.58 -10.45 7.43
C GLU A 67 -7.25 -9.11 7.13
N LEU A 68 -8.60 -9.08 7.12
CA LEU A 68 -9.35 -7.85 6.92
C LEU A 68 -9.08 -6.83 8.03
N HIS A 69 -9.00 -7.29 9.29
CA HIS A 69 -8.66 -6.39 10.41
C HIS A 69 -7.28 -5.74 10.25
N TRP A 70 -6.30 -6.52 9.79
CA TRP A 70 -4.98 -5.97 9.51
C TRP A 70 -5.00 -4.97 8.36
N TYR A 71 -5.73 -5.27 7.29
CA TYR A 71 -5.89 -4.35 6.16
C TYR A 71 -6.57 -3.05 6.58
N LEU A 72 -7.71 -3.14 7.28
CA LEU A 72 -8.40 -1.96 7.81
C LEU A 72 -7.53 -1.17 8.79
N GLY A 73 -6.81 -1.87 9.66
CA GLY A 73 -5.90 -1.26 10.62
C GLY A 73 -4.76 -0.50 9.96
N THR A 74 -4.13 -1.07 8.93
CA THR A 74 -3.04 -0.40 8.19
C THR A 74 -3.56 0.79 7.40
N VAL A 75 -4.66 0.64 6.65
CA VAL A 75 -5.29 1.77 5.93
C VAL A 75 -5.67 2.89 6.91
N GLY A 76 -6.35 2.55 8.00
CA GLY A 76 -6.78 3.55 9.00
C GLY A 76 -5.62 4.26 9.67
N PHE A 77 -4.58 3.53 10.08
CA PHE A 77 -3.38 4.10 10.70
C PHE A 77 -2.65 5.07 9.77
N PHE A 78 -2.36 4.63 8.55
CA PHE A 78 -1.65 5.48 7.59
C PHE A 78 -2.48 6.67 7.13
N THR A 79 -3.78 6.50 6.93
CA THR A 79 -4.69 7.61 6.59
C THR A 79 -4.75 8.64 7.71
N LEU A 80 -4.91 8.20 8.97
CA LEU A 80 -4.94 9.10 10.11
C LEU A 80 -3.63 9.89 10.25
N PHE A 81 -2.50 9.19 10.17
CA PHE A 81 -1.18 9.82 10.27
C PHE A 81 -0.97 10.86 9.16
N THR A 82 -1.27 10.50 7.91
CA THR A 82 -1.13 11.41 6.75
C THR A 82 -2.06 12.62 6.90
N THR A 83 -3.33 12.40 7.29
CA THR A 83 -4.31 13.46 7.49
C THR A 83 -3.85 14.45 8.57
N VAL A 84 -3.42 13.95 9.73
CA VAL A 84 -2.94 14.79 10.82
C VAL A 84 -1.73 15.62 10.37
N THR A 85 -0.77 14.99 9.69
CA THR A 85 0.41 15.70 9.19
C THR A 85 0.02 16.78 8.17
N LEU A 86 -0.91 16.52 7.25
CA LEU A 86 -1.38 17.49 6.27
C LEU A 86 -2.11 18.68 6.92
N ILE A 87 -2.91 18.46 7.95
CA ILE A 87 -3.60 19.53 8.69
C ILE A 87 -2.58 20.50 9.32
N PHE A 88 -1.47 20.00 9.85
CA PHE A 88 -0.46 20.83 10.48
C PHE A 88 0.50 21.51 9.51
N THR A 89 0.68 20.96 8.31
CA THR A 89 1.73 21.41 7.39
C THR A 89 1.21 22.08 6.11
N SER A 90 -0.07 21.93 5.80
CA SER A 90 -0.67 22.43 4.56
C SER A 90 -1.88 23.32 4.84
N PRO A 91 -2.17 24.31 3.97
CA PRO A 91 -3.30 25.22 4.14
C PRO A 91 -4.67 24.58 3.75
N PHE A 92 -4.73 23.26 3.69
CA PHE A 92 -5.95 22.53 3.29
C PHE A 92 -6.98 22.50 4.42
N SER A 93 -8.27 22.47 4.05
CA SER A 93 -9.34 22.19 5.00
C SER A 93 -9.22 20.77 5.56
N ILE A 94 -9.84 20.49 6.70
CA ILE A 94 -9.83 19.16 7.34
C ILE A 94 -10.38 18.10 6.39
N GLU A 95 -11.48 18.42 5.67
CA GLU A 95 -12.09 17.52 4.69
C GLU A 95 -11.15 17.24 3.53
N GLU A 96 -10.53 18.27 2.98
CA GLU A 96 -9.62 18.15 1.85
C GLU A 96 -8.36 17.36 2.22
N SER A 97 -7.80 17.59 3.41
CA SER A 97 -6.67 16.84 3.95
C SER A 97 -6.99 15.36 4.11
N PHE A 98 -8.17 15.03 4.65
CA PHE A 98 -8.63 13.65 4.80
C PHE A 98 -8.85 12.97 3.45
N ARG A 99 -9.51 13.64 2.51
CA ARG A 99 -9.82 13.11 1.17
C ARG A 99 -8.54 12.80 0.38
N LYS A 100 -7.59 13.75 0.35
CA LYS A 100 -6.29 13.55 -0.31
C LYS A 100 -5.47 12.45 0.36
N ALA A 101 -5.48 12.39 1.70
CA ALA A 101 -4.77 11.38 2.47
C ALA A 101 -5.31 9.97 2.19
N ILE A 102 -6.63 9.75 2.33
CA ILE A 102 -7.23 8.42 2.13
C ILE A 102 -7.07 7.95 0.68
N PHE A 103 -7.24 8.86 -0.30
CA PHE A 103 -7.04 8.54 -1.71
C PHE A 103 -5.61 8.05 -1.95
N GLN A 104 -4.61 8.80 -1.50
CA GLN A 104 -3.21 8.49 -1.75
C GLN A 104 -2.76 7.23 -1.02
N VAL A 105 -3.16 7.05 0.25
CA VAL A 105 -2.85 5.85 1.03
C VAL A 105 -3.44 4.60 0.40
N VAL A 106 -4.73 4.63 0.05
CA VAL A 106 -5.40 3.48 -0.59
C VAL A 106 -4.79 3.20 -1.95
N SER A 107 -4.52 4.22 -2.78
CA SER A 107 -3.91 4.07 -4.09
C SER A 107 -2.53 3.38 -4.02
N LEU A 108 -1.69 3.75 -3.06
CA LEU A 108 -0.37 3.15 -2.87
C LEU A 108 -0.47 1.74 -2.29
N GLN A 109 -1.28 1.53 -1.25
CA GLN A 109 -1.41 0.23 -0.60
C GLN A 109 -2.07 -0.83 -1.49
N THR A 110 -3.00 -0.41 -2.36
CA THR A 110 -3.61 -1.30 -3.36
C THR A 110 -2.81 -1.41 -4.64
N THR A 111 -1.65 -0.74 -4.72
CA THR A 111 -0.78 -0.71 -5.90
C THR A 111 -1.49 -0.23 -7.18
N THR A 112 -2.51 0.62 -7.03
CA THR A 112 -3.25 1.21 -8.16
C THR A 112 -2.45 2.32 -8.84
N GLY A 113 -1.77 3.19 -8.05
CA GLY A 113 -0.87 4.23 -8.57
C GLY A 113 -1.58 5.48 -9.12
N PHE A 114 -2.88 5.69 -8.84
CA PHE A 114 -3.56 6.94 -9.17
C PHE A 114 -3.14 8.07 -8.22
N ILE A 115 -3.13 9.30 -8.75
CA ILE A 115 -2.73 10.51 -8.04
C ILE A 115 -3.89 11.50 -8.04
N SER A 116 -4.28 11.98 -6.85
CA SER A 116 -5.30 13.03 -6.67
C SER A 116 -4.70 14.39 -6.31
N ALA A 117 -3.46 14.42 -5.83
CA ALA A 117 -2.74 15.65 -5.47
C ALA A 117 -1.25 15.49 -5.75
N ASP A 118 -0.56 16.59 -5.99
CA ASP A 118 0.90 16.58 -6.12
C ASP A 118 1.54 16.36 -4.75
N TYR A 119 1.89 15.10 -4.45
CA TYR A 119 2.53 14.72 -3.19
C TYR A 119 4.00 15.16 -3.11
N MET A 120 4.61 15.61 -4.21
CA MET A 120 5.98 16.15 -4.21
C MET A 120 6.08 17.47 -3.45
N THR A 121 4.98 18.20 -3.33
CA THR A 121 4.88 19.43 -2.54
C THR A 121 4.71 19.17 -1.04
N TRP A 122 4.49 17.91 -0.65
CA TRP A 122 4.28 17.56 0.75
C TRP A 122 5.59 17.46 1.53
N VAL A 123 5.48 17.45 2.84
CA VAL A 123 6.64 17.36 3.74
C VAL A 123 7.43 16.07 3.53
N PRO A 124 8.77 16.06 3.58
CA PRO A 124 9.60 14.87 3.37
C PRO A 124 9.23 13.66 4.21
N VAL A 125 8.70 13.86 5.41
CA VAL A 125 8.19 12.78 6.29
C VAL A 125 7.10 11.97 5.59
N LEU A 126 6.20 12.61 4.84
CA LEU A 126 5.15 11.94 4.09
C LEU A 126 5.70 11.12 2.92
N TRP A 127 6.76 11.57 2.26
CA TRP A 127 7.42 10.77 1.21
C TRP A 127 7.98 9.45 1.77
N THR A 128 8.67 9.52 2.91
CA THR A 128 9.18 8.33 3.59
C THR A 128 8.04 7.39 3.98
N LEU A 129 6.94 7.96 4.52
CA LEU A 129 5.75 7.19 4.86
C LEU A 129 5.15 6.50 3.64
N MET A 130 5.05 7.18 2.50
CA MET A 130 4.54 6.61 1.25
C MET A 130 5.41 5.46 0.74
N CYS A 131 6.75 5.59 0.82
CA CYS A 131 7.65 4.48 0.53
C CYS A 131 7.39 3.28 1.44
N ILE A 132 7.14 3.51 2.73
CA ILE A 132 6.78 2.44 3.66
C ILE A 132 5.42 1.81 3.29
N ILE A 133 4.40 2.62 2.97
CA ILE A 133 3.07 2.12 2.56
C ILE A 133 3.17 1.20 1.34
N MET A 134 4.02 1.52 0.37
CA MET A 134 4.22 0.68 -0.82
C MET A 134 4.73 -0.73 -0.50
N LEU A 135 5.41 -0.93 0.63
CA LEU A 135 5.83 -2.26 1.08
C LEU A 135 4.64 -3.10 1.60
N PHE A 136 3.62 -2.43 2.14
CA PHE A 136 2.43 -3.08 2.69
C PHE A 136 1.40 -3.32 1.59
N GLY A 137 1.21 -4.56 1.21
CA GLY A 137 0.13 -4.95 0.30
C GLY A 137 -1.21 -5.09 1.03
N ALA A 138 -2.27 -5.31 0.26
CA ALA A 138 -3.59 -5.60 0.78
C ALA A 138 -3.80 -7.11 1.08
N CYS A 139 -5.03 -7.61 1.06
CA CYS A 139 -5.37 -9.00 1.38
C CYS A 139 -4.77 -10.00 0.38
N ALA A 140 -4.51 -11.24 0.83
CA ALA A 140 -3.90 -12.30 0.01
C ALA A 140 -4.74 -12.72 -1.20
N GLY A 141 -6.04 -12.64 -1.13
CA GLY A 141 -6.93 -12.93 -2.26
C GLY A 141 -7.30 -11.72 -3.10
N SER A 142 -6.51 -10.63 -3.06
CA SER A 142 -6.69 -9.42 -3.87
C SER A 142 -5.67 -9.35 -5.01
N THR A 143 -5.92 -8.48 -5.99
CA THR A 143 -5.03 -8.24 -7.16
C THR A 143 -3.80 -7.39 -6.84
N THR A 144 -3.63 -6.96 -5.59
CA THR A 144 -2.59 -6.02 -5.16
C THR A 144 -1.20 -6.65 -5.08
N GLY A 145 -0.16 -5.86 -5.25
CA GLY A 145 1.25 -6.23 -5.03
C GLY A 145 1.68 -6.16 -3.54
N GLY A 146 2.99 -6.11 -3.29
CA GLY A 146 3.58 -5.93 -1.96
C GLY A 146 3.46 -7.13 -1.02
N ILE A 147 3.88 -6.93 0.24
CA ILE A 147 3.76 -7.95 1.30
C ILE A 147 2.32 -8.03 1.77
N LYS A 148 1.64 -9.14 1.50
CA LYS A 148 0.24 -9.34 1.88
C LYS A 148 0.03 -9.22 3.39
N CYS A 149 -1.09 -8.60 3.80
CA CYS A 149 -1.46 -8.38 5.20
C CYS A 149 -1.43 -9.68 6.05
N ILE A 150 -1.78 -10.83 5.47
CA ILE A 150 -1.72 -12.12 6.18
C ILE A 150 -0.29 -12.47 6.60
N ARG A 151 0.72 -12.20 5.76
CA ARG A 151 2.13 -12.47 6.09
C ARG A 151 2.63 -11.58 7.22
N ILE A 152 2.22 -10.31 7.22
CA ILE A 152 2.52 -9.35 8.29
C ILE A 152 1.86 -9.78 9.60
N ALA A 153 0.61 -10.26 9.54
CA ALA A 153 -0.10 -10.79 10.69
C ALA A 153 0.59 -12.03 11.28
N ILE A 154 1.08 -12.95 10.41
CA ILE A 154 1.87 -14.11 10.84
C ILE A 154 3.16 -13.67 11.53
N MET A 155 3.93 -12.80 10.88
CA MET A 155 5.21 -12.30 11.39
C MET A 155 5.03 -11.61 12.75
N SER A 156 4.03 -10.73 12.89
CA SER A 156 3.73 -10.04 14.14
C SER A 156 3.38 -11.02 15.29
N ARG A 157 2.63 -12.08 14.99
CA ARG A 157 2.29 -13.10 15.98
C ARG A 157 3.46 -14.01 16.33
N VAL A 158 4.27 -14.39 15.35
CA VAL A 158 5.52 -15.13 15.59
C VAL A 158 6.43 -14.31 16.48
N SER A 159 6.70 -13.04 16.14
CA SER A 159 7.54 -12.16 16.96
C SER A 159 7.02 -12.02 18.39
N LYS A 160 5.71 -11.78 18.57
CA LYS A 160 5.11 -11.72 19.91
C LYS A 160 5.24 -13.02 20.70
N ASN A 161 5.16 -14.16 20.04
CA ASN A 161 5.33 -15.46 20.69
C ASN A 161 6.78 -15.70 21.09
N GLU A 162 7.75 -15.29 20.26
CA GLU A 162 9.17 -15.36 20.60
C GLU A 162 9.51 -14.51 21.85
N PHE A 163 9.00 -13.28 21.93
CA PHE A 163 9.15 -12.47 23.14
C PHE A 163 8.54 -13.14 24.38
N LYS A 164 7.36 -13.78 24.25
CA LYS A 164 6.75 -14.54 25.35
C LYS A 164 7.57 -15.78 25.71
N HIS A 165 8.18 -16.44 24.74
CA HIS A 165 9.00 -17.61 24.98
C HIS A 165 10.28 -17.27 25.73
N ILE A 166 10.85 -16.07 25.53
CA ILE A 166 11.99 -15.56 26.32
C ILE A 166 11.61 -15.43 27.80
N ILE A 167 10.37 -14.98 28.11
CA ILE A 167 9.90 -14.80 29.48
C ILE A 167 9.45 -16.15 30.10
N HIS A 168 8.87 -17.03 29.27
CA HIS A 168 8.31 -18.33 29.69
C HIS A 168 8.83 -19.45 28.78
N PRO A 169 10.07 -19.97 29.02
CA PRO A 169 10.74 -20.89 28.09
C PRO A 169 9.97 -22.22 27.85
N ASN A 170 9.22 -22.69 28.83
CA ASN A 170 8.49 -23.95 28.76
C ASN A 170 7.06 -23.80 28.19
N ALA A 171 6.65 -22.60 27.76
CA ALA A 171 5.30 -22.37 27.25
C ALA A 171 5.18 -22.82 25.81
N ILE A 172 4.23 -23.70 25.48
CA ILE A 172 3.86 -24.09 24.11
C ILE A 172 2.90 -23.03 23.57
N LEU A 173 3.41 -22.14 22.69
CA LEU A 173 2.68 -21.00 22.12
C LEU A 173 2.36 -21.22 20.65
N PRO A 174 1.25 -21.90 20.28
CA PRO A 174 0.89 -22.11 18.89
C PRO A 174 0.46 -20.78 18.23
N VAL A 175 1.02 -20.48 17.05
CA VAL A 175 0.56 -19.35 16.23
C VAL A 175 -0.75 -19.74 15.55
N ARG A 176 -1.82 -18.99 15.82
CA ARG A 176 -3.15 -19.21 15.24
C ARG A 176 -3.60 -18.04 14.39
N ILE A 177 -4.11 -18.30 13.19
CA ILE A 177 -4.78 -17.31 12.32
C ILE A 177 -6.13 -17.87 11.90
N ASN A 178 -7.18 -17.08 11.99
CA ASN A 178 -8.56 -17.48 11.70
C ASN A 178 -8.95 -18.81 12.40
N ARG A 179 -8.52 -18.97 13.68
CA ARG A 179 -8.71 -20.17 14.53
C ARG A 179 -7.93 -21.43 14.10
N GLN A 180 -7.14 -21.37 13.04
CA GLN A 180 -6.29 -22.47 12.59
C GLN A 180 -4.86 -22.30 13.09
N VAL A 181 -4.24 -23.40 13.52
CA VAL A 181 -2.82 -23.43 13.91
C VAL A 181 -1.96 -23.47 12.66
N ILE A 182 -0.98 -22.58 12.59
CA ILE A 182 -0.05 -22.52 11.46
C ILE A 182 1.11 -23.49 11.68
N SER A 183 1.43 -24.30 10.67
CA SER A 183 2.56 -25.22 10.70
C SER A 183 3.90 -24.48 10.79
N SER A 184 4.92 -25.15 11.33
CA SER A 184 6.30 -24.63 11.36
C SER A 184 6.82 -24.33 9.95
N THR A 185 6.53 -25.20 8.99
CA THR A 185 6.91 -25.03 7.58
C THR A 185 6.35 -23.74 6.99
N THR A 186 5.08 -23.43 7.25
CA THR A 186 4.44 -22.18 6.77
C THR A 186 5.09 -20.94 7.40
N LYS A 187 5.43 -21.01 8.70
CA LYS A 187 6.12 -19.89 9.38
C LYS A 187 7.49 -19.61 8.72
N SER A 188 8.31 -20.66 8.55
CA SER A 188 9.62 -20.54 7.91
C SER A 188 9.52 -20.02 6.47
N ALA A 189 8.55 -20.50 5.69
CA ALA A 189 8.31 -20.02 4.33
C ALA A 189 7.93 -18.53 4.29
N VAL A 190 7.10 -18.06 5.22
CA VAL A 190 6.73 -16.63 5.30
C VAL A 190 7.94 -15.77 5.67
N LEU A 191 8.75 -16.19 6.65
CA LEU A 191 9.96 -15.46 7.04
C LEU A 191 10.97 -15.41 5.89
N ALA A 192 11.23 -16.54 5.22
CA ALA A 192 12.11 -16.60 4.05
C ALA A 192 11.63 -15.70 2.92
N PHE A 193 10.32 -15.67 2.65
CA PHE A 193 9.74 -14.77 1.65
C PHE A 193 9.96 -13.29 2.00
N ILE A 194 9.72 -12.89 3.24
CA ILE A 194 9.89 -11.49 3.66
C ILE A 194 11.37 -11.09 3.55
N PHE A 195 12.28 -11.97 3.99
CA PHE A 195 13.71 -11.73 3.87
C PHE A 195 14.15 -11.56 2.40
N LEU A 196 13.73 -12.46 1.51
CA LEU A 196 14.04 -12.39 0.08
C LEU A 196 13.44 -11.13 -0.56
N TYR A 197 12.20 -10.79 -0.23
CA TYR A 197 11.54 -9.59 -0.73
C TYR A 197 12.31 -8.31 -0.33
N MET A 198 12.71 -8.19 0.93
CA MET A 198 13.51 -7.06 1.40
C MET A 198 14.90 -7.02 0.76
N ALA A 199 15.54 -8.18 0.56
CA ALA A 199 16.83 -8.26 -0.12
C ALA A 199 16.74 -7.79 -1.58
N ILE A 200 15.70 -8.20 -2.32
CA ILE A 200 15.48 -7.76 -3.71
C ILE A 200 15.25 -6.24 -3.78
N ILE A 201 14.45 -5.68 -2.88
CA ILE A 201 14.22 -4.23 -2.83
C ILE A 201 15.52 -3.49 -2.54
N PHE A 202 16.31 -3.97 -1.57
CA PHE A 202 17.58 -3.35 -1.22
C PHE A 202 18.59 -3.40 -2.37
N ILE A 203 18.72 -4.55 -3.04
CA ILE A 203 19.55 -4.69 -4.23
C ILE A 203 19.07 -3.77 -5.35
N GLY A 204 17.77 -3.75 -5.63
CA GLY A 204 17.19 -2.85 -6.62
C GLY A 204 17.47 -1.38 -6.33
N TRP A 205 17.35 -0.97 -5.08
CA TRP A 205 17.70 0.38 -4.64
C TRP A 205 19.18 0.70 -4.88
N LEU A 206 20.09 -0.20 -4.53
CA LEU A 206 21.52 -0.02 -4.78
C LEU A 206 21.86 0.08 -6.27
N VAL A 207 21.19 -0.71 -7.12
CA VAL A 207 21.42 -0.67 -8.58
C VAL A 207 20.88 0.63 -9.19
N LEU A 208 19.79 1.16 -8.68
CA LEU A 208 19.18 2.39 -9.20
C LEU A 208 19.87 3.68 -8.69
N MET A 209 20.56 3.60 -7.57
CA MET A 209 21.21 4.77 -6.95
C MET A 209 22.24 5.47 -7.89
N PRO A 210 23.15 4.76 -8.59
CA PRO A 210 24.08 5.38 -9.53
C PRO A 210 23.40 6.05 -10.73
N VAL A 211 22.27 5.46 -11.21
CA VAL A 211 21.54 5.98 -12.36
C VAL A 211 20.88 7.33 -12.04
N SER A 212 20.38 7.48 -10.81
CA SER A 212 19.80 8.76 -10.33
C SER A 212 20.85 9.87 -10.28
N TYR A 213 22.07 9.59 -9.87
CA TYR A 213 23.16 10.56 -9.84
C TYR A 213 23.60 11.04 -11.23
N THR A 214 23.61 10.15 -12.23
CA THR A 214 23.98 10.52 -13.61
C THR A 214 22.95 11.42 -14.26
N HIS A 215 21.64 11.19 -14.02
CA HIS A 215 20.58 12.03 -14.55
C HIS A 215 20.55 13.43 -13.91
N LEU A 216 20.75 13.55 -12.59
CA LEU A 216 20.81 14.84 -11.92
C LEU A 216 22.01 15.67 -12.41
N ARG A 217 23.17 15.06 -12.59
CA ARG A 217 24.37 15.75 -13.08
C ARG A 217 24.25 16.17 -14.55
N ALA A 218 23.54 15.42 -15.38
CA ALA A 218 23.28 15.79 -16.77
C ALA A 218 22.34 17.02 -16.87
N HIS A 219 21.39 17.15 -15.96
CA HIS A 219 20.52 18.35 -15.88
C HIS A 219 21.26 19.59 -15.39
N GLU A 220 22.19 19.46 -14.44
CA GLU A 220 23.01 20.58 -13.96
C GLU A 220 23.98 21.07 -15.04
N THR A 221 24.60 20.19 -15.82
CA THR A 221 25.50 20.58 -16.92
C THR A 221 24.76 21.17 -18.13
N GLY A 222 23.51 20.80 -18.38
CA GLY A 222 22.69 21.37 -19.44
C GLY A 222 22.12 22.77 -19.14
N ALA A 223 22.16 23.22 -17.87
CA ALA A 223 21.72 24.55 -17.46
C ALA A 223 22.80 25.65 -17.59
N TYR A 224 24.03 25.28 -17.93
CA TYR A 224 25.17 26.21 -18.09
C TYR A 224 25.66 26.34 -19.57
N LEU A 225 24.93 25.81 -20.54
CA LEU A 225 25.11 26.00 -21.98
C LEU A 225 23.92 26.75 -22.55
#